data_e3464a9ba3c22b36d362e1085694c4db
#
_entry.id   e3464a9ba3c22b36d362e1085694c4db
#
_cell.length_a   1.000
_cell.length_b   1.000
_cell.length_c   1.000
_cell.angle_alpha   90.00
_cell.angle_beta   90.00
_cell.angle_gamma   90.00
#
_symmetry.space_group_name_H-M   'P 1'
#
loop_
_entity.id
_entity.type
_entity.pdbx_description
1 polymer ?
#
loop_
_entity_poly.entity_id
_entity_poly.type
_entity_poly.pdbx_seq_one_letter_code
_entity_poly.pdbx_strand_id
1 'polypeptide(L)'
;MKLSKTISALFLSLVLLVGSLGQAHAKRLHAAIADWTGGIITCEVAVAILEREYGYKIKQTVFPSGTGLWEAIAAGELDFACESWPSYAEADSVMLNEDLIYEGKVVGSYSGDGSVDLLGTAGIIGMSDYWIPKYAAD
;
A
#
# COMPACT_ATOMS: atom_id res chain seq x y z
N MET A 1 29.40 -28.55 45.07
CA MET A 1 28.87 -27.17 45.14
C MET A 1 29.22 -26.26 43.96
N LYS A 2 30.09 -26.65 43.00
CA LYS A 2 30.42 -25.84 41.82
C LYS A 2 29.49 -26.04 40.62
N LEU A 3 28.87 -27.22 40.50
CA LEU A 3 28.02 -27.57 39.36
C LEU A 3 26.69 -26.81 39.32
N SER A 4 26.11 -26.46 40.46
CA SER A 4 24.85 -25.72 40.59
C SER A 4 24.97 -24.27 40.08
N LYS A 5 26.12 -23.63 40.28
CA LYS A 5 26.33 -22.23 39.83
C LYS A 5 26.52 -22.12 38.32
N THR A 6 27.11 -23.12 37.67
CA THR A 6 27.26 -23.18 36.21
C THR A 6 25.93 -23.43 35.48
N ILE A 7 25.08 -24.27 36.04
CA ILE A 7 23.74 -24.53 35.48
C ILE A 7 22.83 -23.30 35.58
N SER A 8 22.88 -22.58 36.72
CA SER A 8 22.13 -21.34 36.89
C SER A 8 22.60 -20.22 35.94
N ALA A 9 23.90 -20.12 35.68
CA ALA A 9 24.45 -19.13 34.74
C ALA A 9 24.07 -19.45 33.29
N LEU A 10 24.01 -20.75 32.90
CA LEU A 10 23.56 -21.19 31.57
C LEU A 10 22.06 -20.92 31.35
N PHE A 11 21.23 -21.15 32.37
CA PHE A 11 19.80 -20.88 32.29
C PHE A 11 19.53 -19.37 32.17
N LEU A 12 20.26 -18.54 32.90
CA LEU A 12 20.10 -17.07 32.85
C LEU A 12 20.54 -16.51 31.49
N SER A 13 21.61 -17.05 30.89
CA SER A 13 22.06 -16.63 29.55
C SER A 13 21.09 -17.07 28.44
N LEU A 14 20.46 -18.23 28.58
CA LEU A 14 19.45 -18.71 27.61
C LEU A 14 18.18 -17.86 27.66
N VAL A 15 17.72 -17.46 28.85
CA VAL A 15 16.56 -16.59 29.03
C VAL A 15 16.82 -15.18 28.44
N LEU A 16 18.02 -14.66 28.57
CA LEU A 16 18.40 -13.37 27.98
C LEU A 16 18.51 -13.43 26.44
N LEU A 17 18.94 -14.58 25.88
CA LEU A 17 18.96 -14.74 24.41
C LEU A 17 17.56 -14.85 23.80
N VAL A 18 16.62 -15.50 24.47
CA VAL A 18 15.23 -15.63 23.99
C VAL A 18 14.48 -14.29 24.12
N GLY A 19 14.81 -13.47 25.12
CA GLY A 19 14.21 -12.16 25.31
C GLY A 19 14.60 -11.13 24.24
N SER A 20 15.70 -11.31 23.52
CA SER A 20 16.17 -10.39 22.47
C SER A 20 15.59 -10.69 21.07
N LEU A 21 14.91 -11.81 20.90
CA LEU A 21 14.32 -12.21 19.61
C LEU A 21 12.93 -11.58 19.34
N GLY A 22 12.39 -10.83 20.28
CA GLY A 22 11.00 -10.36 20.25
C GLY A 22 10.77 -8.88 19.89
N GLN A 23 11.80 -8.11 19.59
CA GLN A 23 11.60 -6.73 19.12
C GLN A 23 11.68 -6.68 17.58
N ALA A 24 10.71 -7.28 16.91
CA ALA A 24 10.40 -6.87 15.57
C ALA A 24 9.92 -5.42 15.66
N HIS A 25 10.79 -4.45 15.35
CA HIS A 25 10.37 -3.07 15.19
C HIS A 25 9.27 -3.07 14.11
N ALA A 26 8.05 -2.71 14.52
CA ALA A 26 6.97 -2.53 13.57
C ALA A 26 7.45 -1.58 12.47
N LYS A 27 7.55 -2.09 11.24
CA LYS A 27 7.97 -1.27 10.10
C LYS A 27 6.93 -0.16 9.95
N ARG A 28 7.39 1.07 9.89
CA ARG A 28 6.52 2.23 9.66
C ARG A 28 6.37 2.43 8.18
N LEU A 29 5.14 2.65 7.73
CA LEU A 29 4.82 2.99 6.35
C LEU A 29 4.05 4.30 6.32
N HIS A 30 4.15 5.01 5.21
CA HIS A 30 3.44 6.24 4.95
C HIS A 30 2.51 6.04 3.75
N ALA A 31 1.21 6.03 4.00
CA ALA A 31 0.16 5.85 3.00
C ALA A 31 -0.44 7.18 2.56
N ALA A 32 -0.69 7.32 1.27
CA ALA A 32 -1.59 8.34 0.77
C ALA A 32 -3.03 7.87 0.87
N ILE A 33 -3.91 8.72 1.38
CA ILE A 33 -5.35 8.54 1.35
C ILE A 33 -5.94 9.51 0.33
N ALA A 34 -6.81 9.02 -0.54
CA ALA A 34 -7.58 9.86 -1.44
C ALA A 34 -8.51 10.82 -0.68
N ASP A 35 -8.89 11.92 -1.32
CA ASP A 35 -9.76 12.97 -0.75
C ASP A 35 -11.26 12.76 -1.02
N TRP A 36 -11.66 11.56 -1.49
CA TRP A 36 -13.05 11.17 -1.71
C TRP A 36 -13.44 9.92 -0.89
N THR A 37 -14.72 9.78 -0.61
CA THR A 37 -15.23 8.77 0.33
C THR A 37 -14.84 7.35 -0.04
N GLY A 38 -14.93 6.96 -1.32
CA GLY A 38 -14.56 5.61 -1.78
C GLY A 38 -13.09 5.30 -1.50
N GLY A 39 -12.20 6.22 -1.87
CA GLY A 39 -10.77 6.07 -1.64
C GLY A 39 -10.38 6.04 -0.16
N ILE A 40 -11.06 6.83 0.66
CA ILE A 40 -10.88 6.79 2.12
C ILE A 40 -11.22 5.38 2.64
N ILE A 41 -12.40 4.85 2.29
CA ILE A 41 -12.85 3.54 2.76
C ILE A 41 -11.90 2.43 2.30
N THR A 42 -11.50 2.43 1.03
CA THR A 42 -10.56 1.44 0.48
C THR A 42 -9.24 1.47 1.25
N CYS A 43 -8.71 2.65 1.52
CA CYS A 43 -7.46 2.80 2.23
C CYS A 43 -7.56 2.39 3.71
N GLU A 44 -8.62 2.77 4.39
CA GLU A 44 -8.84 2.38 5.79
C GLU A 44 -8.92 0.85 5.95
N VAL A 45 -9.55 0.14 5.01
CA VAL A 45 -9.58 -1.33 5.01
C VAL A 45 -8.18 -1.90 4.82
N ALA A 46 -7.41 -1.41 3.85
CA ALA A 46 -6.06 -1.87 3.60
C ALA A 46 -5.13 -1.60 4.80
N VAL A 47 -5.19 -0.40 5.37
CA VAL A 47 -4.44 -0.01 6.56
C VAL A 47 -4.79 -0.90 7.75
N ALA A 48 -6.08 -1.14 8.01
CA ALA A 48 -6.53 -1.99 9.11
C ALA A 48 -5.98 -3.43 8.98
N ILE A 49 -5.94 -3.98 7.77
CA ILE A 49 -5.37 -5.31 7.52
C ILE A 49 -3.85 -5.30 7.77
N LEU A 50 -3.13 -4.32 7.22
CA LEU A 50 -1.68 -4.22 7.37
C LEU A 50 -1.26 -4.04 8.84
N GLU A 51 -2.01 -3.26 9.61
CA GLU A 51 -1.73 -3.06 11.02
C GLU A 51 -2.07 -4.29 11.87
N ARG A 52 -3.23 -4.91 11.65
CA ARG A 52 -3.71 -6.03 12.49
C ARG A 52 -3.04 -7.35 12.18
N GLU A 53 -2.86 -7.67 10.90
CA GLU A 53 -2.37 -8.98 10.49
C GLU A 53 -0.84 -9.01 10.31
N TYR A 54 -0.25 -7.86 9.96
CA TYR A 54 1.18 -7.78 9.65
C TYR A 54 1.97 -6.93 10.64
N GLY A 55 1.29 -6.23 11.57
CA GLY A 55 1.94 -5.45 12.62
C GLY A 55 2.64 -4.18 12.15
N TYR A 56 2.31 -3.67 10.98
CA TYR A 56 2.81 -2.37 10.52
C TYR A 56 2.24 -1.23 11.36
N LYS A 57 2.92 -0.09 11.34
CA LYS A 57 2.38 1.19 11.83
C LYS A 57 2.29 2.14 10.66
N ILE A 58 1.09 2.58 10.32
CA ILE A 58 0.86 3.34 9.12
C ILE A 58 0.51 4.78 9.45
N LYS A 59 1.34 5.70 8.96
CA LYS A 59 1.00 7.11 8.92
C LYS A 59 0.19 7.35 7.67
N GLN A 60 -0.95 8.01 7.81
CA GLN A 60 -1.82 8.35 6.69
C GLN A 60 -1.77 9.85 6.43
N THR A 61 -1.74 10.24 5.17
CA THR A 61 -1.82 11.65 4.73
C THR A 61 -2.80 11.74 3.58
N VAL A 62 -3.76 12.66 3.71
CA VAL A 62 -4.67 12.96 2.59
C VAL A 62 -3.85 13.59 1.47
N PHE A 63 -3.92 12.99 0.30
CA PHE A 63 -3.18 13.41 -0.87
C PHE A 63 -4.12 13.47 -2.07
N PRO A 64 -4.19 14.59 -2.79
CA PRO A 64 -5.01 14.69 -3.99
C PRO A 64 -4.54 13.64 -5.02
N SER A 65 -5.48 13.04 -5.72
CA SER A 65 -5.14 12.15 -6.83
C SER A 65 -4.47 12.92 -7.96
N GLY A 66 -3.68 12.22 -8.75
CA GLY A 66 -3.02 12.77 -9.93
C GLY A 66 -1.51 12.61 -9.91
N THR A 67 -0.83 13.26 -10.83
CA THR A 67 0.61 13.14 -11.09
C THR A 67 1.46 13.31 -9.83
N GLY A 68 1.15 14.30 -8.97
CA GLY A 68 1.92 14.54 -7.75
C GLY A 68 1.91 13.39 -6.76
N LEU A 69 0.85 12.58 -6.72
CA LEU A 69 0.80 11.36 -5.90
C LEU A 69 1.86 10.35 -6.36
N TRP A 70 1.94 10.12 -7.66
CA TRP A 70 2.89 9.18 -8.26
C TRP A 70 4.33 9.64 -8.09
N GLU A 71 4.58 10.94 -8.29
CA GLU A 71 5.89 11.55 -8.05
C GLU A 71 6.34 11.39 -6.59
N ALA A 72 5.44 11.57 -5.62
CA ALA A 72 5.74 11.41 -4.20
C ALA A 72 6.05 9.94 -3.84
N ILE A 73 5.38 8.96 -4.46
CA ILE A 73 5.71 7.53 -4.29
C ILE A 73 7.06 7.23 -4.94
N ALA A 74 7.29 7.66 -6.17
CA ALA A 74 8.56 7.46 -6.88
C ALA A 74 9.74 8.10 -6.14
N ALA A 75 9.53 9.25 -5.50
CA ALA A 75 10.53 9.92 -4.66
C ALA A 75 10.74 9.27 -3.28
N GLY A 76 9.91 8.30 -2.88
CA GLY A 76 9.95 7.65 -1.58
C GLY A 76 9.43 8.52 -0.42
N GLU A 77 8.69 9.57 -0.70
CA GLU A 77 8.01 10.39 0.31
C GLU A 77 6.76 9.68 0.85
N LEU A 78 6.15 8.84 0.03
CA LEU A 78 5.06 7.93 0.36
C LEU A 78 5.47 6.51 0.00
N ASP A 79 5.07 5.54 0.82
CA ASP A 79 5.35 4.13 0.55
C ASP A 79 4.30 3.51 -0.38
N PHE A 80 3.03 3.94 -0.28
CA PHE A 80 1.95 3.43 -1.11
C PHE A 80 0.72 4.33 -1.12
N ALA A 81 -0.13 4.11 -2.12
CA ALA A 81 -1.50 4.61 -2.18
C ALA A 81 -2.47 3.44 -2.33
N CYS A 82 -3.66 3.56 -1.77
CA CYS A 82 -4.62 2.45 -1.73
C CYS A 82 -5.58 2.46 -2.92
N GLU A 83 -5.71 3.58 -3.58
CA GLU A 83 -6.62 3.74 -4.70
C GLU A 83 -6.01 4.66 -5.74
N SER A 84 -5.86 4.14 -6.92
CA SER A 84 -5.51 4.88 -8.12
C SER A 84 -6.39 4.45 -9.27
N TRP A 85 -6.61 5.37 -10.18
CA TRP A 85 -7.38 5.16 -11.42
C TRP A 85 -6.46 5.43 -12.61
N PRO A 86 -5.62 4.44 -13.00
CA PRO A 86 -4.57 4.65 -13.99
C PRO A 86 -5.04 5.23 -15.33
N SER A 87 -6.25 4.87 -15.77
CA SER A 87 -6.78 5.37 -17.04
C SER A 87 -7.03 6.87 -17.10
N TYR A 88 -6.85 7.59 -16.00
CA TYR A 88 -7.07 9.04 -15.92
C TYR A 88 -5.80 9.86 -15.73
N ALA A 89 -4.67 9.23 -15.46
CA ALA A 89 -3.44 9.94 -15.17
C ALA A 89 -2.40 9.65 -16.26
N GLU A 90 -1.95 10.71 -16.92
CA GLU A 90 -0.88 10.64 -17.92
C GLU A 90 0.44 10.16 -17.29
N ALA A 91 0.65 10.43 -16.00
CA ALA A 91 1.78 9.96 -15.21
C ALA A 91 1.88 8.43 -15.11
N ASP A 92 0.76 7.72 -15.13
CA ASP A 92 0.75 6.27 -15.02
C ASP A 92 1.51 5.60 -16.17
N SER A 93 1.33 6.11 -17.38
CA SER A 93 2.01 5.57 -18.56
C SER A 93 3.51 5.84 -18.58
N VAL A 94 3.99 6.82 -17.80
CA VAL A 94 5.41 7.19 -17.70
C VAL A 94 6.11 6.40 -16.59
N MET A 95 5.41 6.09 -15.51
CA MET A 95 6.00 5.52 -14.30
C MET A 95 5.76 4.02 -14.14
N LEU A 96 4.64 3.48 -14.67
CA LEU A 96 4.36 2.05 -14.64
C LEU A 96 5.03 1.32 -15.81
N ASN A 97 5.57 0.14 -15.55
CA ASN A 97 6.14 -0.74 -16.58
C ASN A 97 5.64 -2.18 -16.41
N GLU A 98 4.33 -2.35 -16.43
CA GLU A 98 3.68 -3.63 -16.21
C GLU A 98 2.26 -3.68 -16.78
N ASP A 99 1.68 -4.87 -16.80
CA ASP A 99 0.31 -5.09 -17.21
C ASP A 99 -0.64 -5.02 -16.01
N LEU A 100 -1.70 -4.22 -16.11
CA LEU A 100 -2.82 -4.25 -15.18
C LEU A 100 -3.71 -5.45 -15.51
N ILE A 101 -3.79 -6.39 -14.58
CA ILE A 101 -4.57 -7.62 -14.74
C ILE A 101 -5.81 -7.56 -13.85
N TYR A 102 -6.97 -7.79 -14.45
CA TYR A 102 -8.24 -7.97 -13.75
C TYR A 102 -8.91 -9.26 -14.19
N GLU A 103 -9.28 -10.12 -13.23
CA GLU A 103 -9.88 -11.46 -13.49
C GLU A 103 -9.11 -12.29 -14.53
N GLY A 104 -7.78 -12.22 -14.48
CA GLY A 104 -6.90 -12.97 -15.39
C GLY A 104 -6.81 -12.39 -16.80
N LYS A 105 -7.36 -11.22 -17.05
CA LYS A 105 -7.26 -10.51 -18.33
C LYS A 105 -6.44 -9.25 -18.18
N VAL A 106 -5.63 -8.95 -19.18
CA VAL A 106 -4.93 -7.67 -19.29
C VAL A 106 -5.98 -6.62 -19.65
N VAL A 107 -6.15 -5.62 -18.76
CA VAL A 107 -7.08 -4.50 -18.95
C VAL A 107 -6.37 -3.18 -19.19
N GLY A 108 -5.05 -3.15 -19.02
CA GLY A 108 -4.17 -2.04 -19.36
C GLY A 108 -2.74 -2.54 -19.48
N SER A 109 -1.94 -1.89 -20.31
CA SER A 109 -0.52 -2.20 -20.51
C SER A 109 0.28 -0.91 -20.44
N TYR A 110 1.32 -0.90 -19.63
CA TYR A 110 2.15 0.27 -19.38
C TYR A 110 3.62 -0.05 -19.68
N SER A 111 4.32 0.88 -20.28
CA SER A 111 5.73 0.73 -20.69
C SER A 111 6.57 1.93 -20.27
N GLY A 112 6.33 2.44 -19.08
CA GLY A 112 7.07 3.53 -18.47
C GLY A 112 8.41 3.10 -17.88
N ASP A 113 8.95 3.91 -16.99
CA ASP A 113 10.29 3.69 -16.40
C ASP A 113 10.33 2.70 -15.23
N GLY A 114 9.17 2.25 -14.73
CA GLY A 114 9.08 1.33 -13.60
C GLY A 114 9.46 1.95 -12.26
N SER A 115 9.34 3.26 -12.12
CA SER A 115 9.62 3.95 -10.84
C SER A 115 8.52 3.73 -9.78
N VAL A 116 7.35 3.26 -10.20
CA VAL A 116 6.23 2.89 -9.35
C VAL A 116 5.69 1.53 -9.77
N ASP A 117 5.42 0.67 -8.80
CA ASP A 117 4.81 -0.65 -9.02
C ASP A 117 3.31 -0.62 -8.72
N LEU A 118 2.54 -1.34 -9.53
CA LEU A 118 1.12 -1.59 -9.31
C LEU A 118 0.93 -2.90 -8.56
N LEU A 119 0.55 -2.84 -7.29
CA LEU A 119 0.43 -4.03 -6.44
C LEU A 119 -0.76 -4.93 -6.79
N GLY A 120 -1.71 -4.41 -7.54
CA GLY A 120 -2.89 -5.15 -7.99
C GLY A 120 -4.14 -4.28 -8.01
N THR A 121 -5.26 -4.91 -8.37
CA THR A 121 -6.56 -4.24 -8.42
C THR A 121 -7.32 -4.43 -7.11
N ALA A 122 -7.98 -3.36 -6.63
CA ALA A 122 -8.88 -3.44 -5.48
C ALA A 122 -10.21 -4.17 -5.80
N GLY A 123 -10.41 -4.60 -7.04
CA GLY A 123 -11.65 -5.26 -7.49
C GLY A 123 -12.82 -4.33 -7.72
N ILE A 124 -12.61 -3.02 -7.64
CA ILE A 124 -13.62 -1.99 -7.88
C ILE A 124 -13.51 -1.54 -9.33
N ILE A 125 -14.60 -1.64 -10.08
CA ILE A 125 -14.68 -1.18 -11.47
C ILE A 125 -15.43 0.14 -11.51
N GLY A 126 -14.78 1.19 -12.00
CA GLY A 126 -15.43 2.46 -12.33
C GLY A 126 -15.65 2.57 -13.83
N MET A 127 -16.75 3.18 -14.20
CA MET A 127 -17.04 3.53 -15.59
C MET A 127 -17.29 5.04 -15.68
N SER A 128 -16.77 5.64 -16.74
CA SER A 128 -17.05 7.04 -17.08
C SER A 128 -17.98 7.10 -18.26
N ASP A 129 -19.10 7.78 -18.08
CA ASP A 129 -20.11 7.97 -19.09
C ASP A 129 -20.49 9.45 -19.24
N TYR A 130 -21.06 9.79 -20.38
CA TYR A 130 -21.65 11.11 -20.59
C TYR A 130 -23.10 11.09 -20.14
N TRP A 131 -23.44 12.00 -19.25
CA TRP A 131 -24.80 12.15 -18.75
C TRP A 131 -25.42 13.40 -19.33
N ILE A 132 -26.56 13.27 -19.97
CA ILE A 132 -27.35 14.40 -20.47
C ILE A 132 -28.74 14.37 -19.81
N PRO A 133 -29.36 15.52 -19.60
CA PRO A 133 -30.75 15.58 -19.15
C PRO A 133 -31.67 14.88 -20.16
N LYS A 134 -32.70 14.21 -19.65
CA LYS A 134 -33.64 13.45 -20.51
C LYS A 134 -34.22 14.30 -21.67
N TYR A 135 -34.49 15.57 -21.42
CA TYR A 135 -35.01 16.49 -22.42
C TYR A 135 -34.01 16.84 -23.54
N ALA A 136 -32.74 16.51 -23.38
CA ALA A 136 -31.69 16.75 -24.37
C ALA A 136 -31.29 15.45 -25.09
N ALA A 137 -31.96 14.33 -24.79
CA ALA A 137 -31.67 13.02 -25.39
C ALA A 137 -32.57 12.71 -26.60
N ASP A 138 -33.57 13.57 -26.89
CA ASP A 138 -34.46 13.50 -28.08
C ASP A 138 -33.88 14.40 -29.22
#